data_8682001eaaa0da78f5d6de227c7e6006
#
_entry.id   8682001eaaa0da78f5d6de227c7e6006
#
_cell.length_a   1.000
_cell.length_b   1.000
_cell.length_c   1.000
_cell.angle_alpha   90.00
_cell.angle_beta   90.00
_cell.angle_gamma   90.00
#
_symmetry.space_group_name_H-M   'P 1'
#
loop_
_entity.id
_entity.type
_entity.pdbx_description
1 polymer ?
#
loop_
_entity_poly.entity_id
_entity_poly.type
_entity_poly.pdbx_seq_one_letter_code
_entity_poly.pdbx_strand_id
1 'polypeptide(L)'
;IISGIVYGYMLKKNINKYLRLTLLVIISLIFDILGTFVTAYIYDINIFTDYLNLVDEISKLFNISESNTLMNTLKCVVIGLIPSTFLLTAILNCFLVILLCEEILARLKLKNREIILFKMNMTKVWAILYLIAFVAVLIYSNFVDYSNSLSLVFYSIVLTLFIILAFIMCYQVLLISSIYCNMQNKKWLYFIIAIATLLFFPLAAILGTVFTFKNTYKTLVNNI
;
A
#
# COMPACT_ATOMS: atom_id res chain seq x y z
N ILE A 1 -4.46 -16.23 -11.66
CA ILE A 1 -5.59 -17.00 -12.22
C ILE A 1 -6.65 -17.22 -11.16
N ILE A 2 -6.34 -17.80 -9.98
CA ILE A 2 -7.31 -18.12 -8.93
C ILE A 2 -8.09 -16.88 -8.49
N SER A 3 -7.41 -15.76 -8.22
CA SER A 3 -8.03 -14.49 -7.82
C SER A 3 -9.03 -13.98 -8.88
N GLY A 4 -8.74 -14.19 -10.17
CA GLY A 4 -9.66 -13.84 -11.27
C GLY A 4 -10.92 -14.70 -11.29
N ILE A 5 -10.79 -16.00 -11.05
CA ILE A 5 -11.93 -16.93 -10.96
C ILE A 5 -12.82 -16.56 -9.78
N VAL A 6 -12.22 -16.29 -8.62
CA VAL A 6 -12.93 -15.86 -7.42
C VAL A 6 -13.66 -14.53 -7.66
N TYR A 7 -13.00 -13.57 -8.32
CA TYR A 7 -13.63 -12.30 -8.69
C TYR A 7 -14.84 -12.51 -9.60
N GLY A 8 -14.72 -13.35 -10.64
CA GLY A 8 -15.83 -13.69 -11.52
C GLY A 8 -17.02 -14.34 -10.79
N TYR A 9 -16.73 -15.25 -9.86
CA TYR A 9 -17.76 -15.88 -9.02
C TYR A 9 -18.47 -14.86 -8.11
N MET A 10 -17.72 -13.94 -7.50
CA MET A 10 -18.28 -12.88 -6.67
C MET A 10 -19.15 -11.90 -7.48
N LEU A 11 -18.78 -11.64 -8.74
CA LEU A 11 -19.58 -10.85 -9.68
C LEU A 11 -20.92 -11.55 -9.98
N LYS A 12 -20.88 -12.84 -10.28
CA LYS A 12 -22.08 -13.63 -10.56
C LYS A 12 -23.06 -13.64 -9.37
N LYS A 13 -22.54 -13.63 -8.14
CA LYS A 13 -23.37 -13.57 -6.91
C LYS A 13 -23.80 -12.16 -6.49
N ASN A 14 -23.51 -11.12 -7.28
CA ASN A 14 -23.81 -9.72 -6.97
C ASN A 14 -23.34 -9.28 -5.57
N ILE A 15 -22.18 -9.80 -5.11
CA ILE A 15 -21.60 -9.42 -3.83
C ILE A 15 -21.22 -7.92 -3.86
N ASN A 16 -21.45 -7.22 -2.73
CA ASN A 16 -21.11 -5.81 -2.60
C ASN A 16 -19.65 -5.56 -3.00
N LYS A 17 -19.43 -4.49 -3.79
CA LYS A 17 -18.10 -4.13 -4.33
C LYS A 17 -17.01 -4.00 -3.28
N TYR A 18 -17.32 -3.44 -2.12
CA TYR A 18 -16.35 -3.30 -1.01
C TYR A 18 -15.98 -4.65 -0.41
N LEU A 19 -16.96 -5.50 -0.21
CA LEU A 19 -16.74 -6.86 0.29
C LEU A 19 -15.94 -7.69 -0.71
N ARG A 20 -16.21 -7.55 -2.03
CA ARG A 20 -15.40 -8.20 -3.08
C ARG A 20 -13.94 -7.79 -3.01
N LEU A 21 -13.66 -6.48 -2.88
CA LEU A 21 -12.30 -5.95 -2.79
C LEU A 21 -11.59 -6.50 -1.54
N THR A 22 -12.24 -6.43 -0.38
CA THR A 22 -11.66 -6.94 0.88
C THR A 22 -11.36 -8.43 0.81
N LEU A 23 -12.29 -9.25 0.31
CA LEU A 23 -12.08 -10.69 0.16
C LEU A 23 -10.96 -11.02 -0.81
N LEU A 24 -10.84 -10.29 -1.93
CA LEU A 24 -9.74 -10.48 -2.88
C LEU A 24 -8.39 -10.14 -2.27
N VAL A 25 -8.29 -9.06 -1.49
CA VAL A 25 -7.05 -8.69 -0.80
C VAL A 25 -6.65 -9.78 0.19
N ILE A 26 -7.60 -10.29 0.98
CA ILE A 26 -7.34 -11.37 1.94
C ILE A 26 -6.87 -12.65 1.20
N ILE A 27 -7.55 -13.03 0.13
CA ILE A 27 -7.18 -14.20 -0.66
C ILE A 27 -5.80 -14.02 -1.29
N SER A 28 -5.51 -12.86 -1.88
CA SER A 28 -4.18 -12.57 -2.45
C SER A 28 -3.11 -12.62 -1.38
N LEU A 29 -3.35 -12.05 -0.21
CA LEU A 29 -2.41 -12.06 0.91
C LEU A 29 -2.08 -13.49 1.36
N ILE A 30 -3.11 -14.35 1.50
CA ILE A 30 -2.91 -15.76 1.87
C ILE A 30 -2.05 -16.47 0.80
N PHE A 31 -2.35 -16.26 -0.49
CA PHE A 31 -1.56 -16.88 -1.56
C PHE A 31 -0.14 -16.36 -1.66
N ASP A 32 0.08 -15.06 -1.44
CA ASP A 32 1.41 -14.45 -1.45
C ASP A 32 2.26 -15.01 -0.29
N ILE A 33 1.69 -15.12 0.92
CA ILE A 33 2.35 -15.72 2.08
C ILE A 33 2.65 -17.20 1.83
N LEU A 34 1.64 -18.00 1.45
CA LEU A 34 1.83 -19.43 1.18
C LEU A 34 2.83 -19.66 0.04
N GLY A 35 2.74 -18.89 -1.03
CA GLY A 35 3.67 -18.97 -2.16
C GLY A 35 5.11 -18.70 -1.73
N THR A 36 5.32 -17.69 -0.90
CA THR A 36 6.64 -17.34 -0.38
C THR A 36 7.21 -18.45 0.52
N PHE A 37 6.40 -19.01 1.42
CA PHE A 37 6.84 -20.12 2.26
C PHE A 37 7.13 -21.40 1.45
N VAL A 38 6.30 -21.74 0.48
CA VAL A 38 6.54 -22.88 -0.42
C VAL A 38 7.83 -22.69 -1.22
N THR A 39 8.03 -21.48 -1.77
CA THR A 39 9.26 -21.15 -2.51
C THR A 39 10.49 -21.26 -1.60
N ALA A 40 10.42 -20.69 -0.41
CA ALA A 40 11.49 -20.77 0.58
C ALA A 40 11.83 -22.21 0.94
N TYR A 41 10.82 -23.07 1.12
CA TYR A 41 11.01 -24.49 1.41
C TYR A 41 11.64 -25.27 0.25
N ILE A 42 11.20 -25.01 -1.01
CA ILE A 42 11.71 -25.71 -2.21
C ILE A 42 13.17 -25.35 -2.48
N TYR A 43 13.54 -24.08 -2.30
CA TYR A 43 14.88 -23.58 -2.60
C TYR A 43 15.81 -23.53 -1.39
N ASP A 44 15.37 -24.00 -0.24
CA ASP A 44 16.11 -23.97 1.03
C ASP A 44 16.59 -22.54 1.39
N ILE A 45 15.73 -21.54 1.10
CA ILE A 45 16.00 -20.13 1.33
C ILE A 45 15.38 -19.70 2.66
N ASN A 46 16.16 -19.07 3.51
CA ASN A 46 15.62 -18.40 4.68
C ASN A 46 15.36 -16.92 4.39
N ILE A 47 14.10 -16.57 4.18
CA ILE A 47 13.66 -15.24 3.81
C ILE A 47 14.21 -14.16 4.76
N PHE A 48 14.21 -14.44 6.06
CA PHE A 48 14.69 -13.47 7.04
C PHE A 48 16.20 -13.25 6.95
N THR A 49 16.99 -14.31 6.74
CA THR A 49 18.43 -14.17 6.57
C THR A 49 18.79 -13.43 5.29
N ASP A 50 18.05 -13.64 4.21
CA ASP A 50 18.30 -12.95 2.94
C ASP A 50 18.01 -11.46 3.05
N TYR A 51 16.92 -11.05 3.72
CA TYR A 51 16.68 -9.64 4.01
C TYR A 51 17.78 -9.02 4.89
N LEU A 52 18.29 -9.76 5.88
CA LEU A 52 19.40 -9.27 6.71
C LEU A 52 20.69 -9.17 5.91
N ASN A 53 20.99 -10.12 5.04
CA ASN A 53 22.14 -10.09 4.15
C ASN A 53 22.11 -8.87 3.21
N LEU A 54 20.93 -8.54 2.66
CA LEU A 54 20.75 -7.31 1.87
C LEU A 54 21.09 -6.05 2.68
N VAL A 55 20.69 -5.98 3.95
CA VAL A 55 21.04 -4.84 4.81
C VAL A 55 22.55 -4.79 5.03
N ASP A 56 23.21 -5.93 5.25
CA ASP A 56 24.66 -6.01 5.42
C ASP A 56 25.40 -5.60 4.13
N GLU A 57 24.92 -5.98 2.95
CA GLU A 57 25.46 -5.55 1.67
C GLU A 57 25.33 -4.03 1.47
N ILE A 58 24.14 -3.48 1.73
CA ILE A 58 23.89 -2.03 1.65
C ILE A 58 24.80 -1.28 2.61
N SER A 59 24.96 -1.77 3.84
CA SER A 59 25.83 -1.13 4.84
C SER A 59 27.29 -1.09 4.40
N LYS A 60 27.79 -2.16 3.77
CA LYS A 60 29.14 -2.21 3.20
C LYS A 60 29.32 -1.16 2.08
N LEU A 61 28.31 -0.99 1.22
CA LEU A 61 28.34 0.03 0.17
C LEU A 61 28.44 1.45 0.72
N PHE A 62 27.83 1.72 1.86
CA PHE A 62 27.87 3.03 2.52
C PHE A 62 28.94 3.18 3.59
N ASN A 63 29.85 2.19 3.76
CA ASN A 63 30.91 2.15 4.78
C ASN A 63 30.36 2.36 6.21
N ILE A 64 29.17 1.83 6.51
CA ILE A 64 28.58 1.89 7.84
C ILE A 64 29.18 0.75 8.67
N SER A 65 29.87 1.07 9.76
CA SER A 65 30.45 0.04 10.64
C SER A 65 29.38 -0.82 11.33
N GLU A 66 29.59 -2.13 11.40
CA GLU A 66 28.64 -3.10 11.98
C GLU A 66 28.31 -2.86 13.46
N SER A 67 29.18 -2.14 14.20
CA SER A 67 28.98 -1.79 15.60
C SER A 67 28.08 -0.56 15.84
N ASN A 68 27.56 0.08 14.79
CA ASN A 68 26.76 1.28 14.92
C ASN A 68 25.29 0.96 15.28
N THR A 69 24.75 1.73 16.22
CA THR A 69 23.31 1.73 16.56
C THR A 69 22.43 1.91 15.32
N LEU A 70 22.91 2.66 14.31
CA LEU A 70 22.28 2.84 13.01
C LEU A 70 22.06 1.51 12.26
N MET A 71 23.05 0.60 12.32
CA MET A 71 22.96 -0.70 11.65
C MET A 71 21.86 -1.58 12.26
N ASN A 72 21.80 -1.65 13.59
CA ASN A 72 20.75 -2.40 14.28
C ASN A 72 19.36 -1.78 14.00
N THR A 73 19.25 -0.46 13.97
CA THR A 73 18.02 0.24 13.60
C THR A 73 17.59 -0.10 12.18
N LEU A 74 18.50 -0.11 11.21
CA LEU A 74 18.20 -0.47 9.82
C LEU A 74 17.70 -1.93 9.70
N LYS A 75 18.38 -2.87 10.36
CA LYS A 75 17.95 -4.28 10.40
C LYS A 75 16.53 -4.42 10.93
N CYS A 76 16.22 -3.73 12.01
CA CYS A 76 14.89 -3.78 12.62
C CYS A 76 13.81 -3.14 11.75
N VAL A 77 14.12 -2.01 11.09
CA VAL A 77 13.20 -1.38 10.14
C VAL A 77 12.91 -2.33 8.97
N VAL A 78 13.92 -2.98 8.41
CA VAL A 78 13.76 -3.90 7.29
C VAL A 78 12.89 -5.11 7.70
N ILE A 79 13.16 -5.72 8.85
CA ILE A 79 12.31 -6.81 9.37
C ILE A 79 10.88 -6.31 9.60
N GLY A 80 10.73 -5.12 10.18
CA GLY A 80 9.43 -4.49 10.42
C GLY A 80 8.65 -4.18 9.14
N LEU A 81 9.32 -4.01 8.00
CA LEU A 81 8.69 -3.77 6.72
C LEU A 81 8.15 -5.04 6.03
N ILE A 82 8.61 -6.23 6.41
CA ILE A 82 8.21 -7.49 5.75
C ILE A 82 6.68 -7.67 5.71
N PRO A 83 5.91 -7.51 6.81
CA PRO A 83 4.45 -7.66 6.75
C PRO A 83 3.79 -6.60 5.86
N SER A 84 4.32 -5.38 5.82
CA SER A 84 3.78 -4.32 4.97
C SER A 84 4.02 -4.60 3.48
N THR A 85 5.15 -5.19 3.11
CA THR A 85 5.43 -5.58 1.72
C THR A 85 4.45 -6.65 1.23
N PHE A 86 4.17 -7.67 2.02
CA PHE A 86 3.15 -8.69 1.69
C PHE A 86 1.78 -8.06 1.47
N LEU A 87 1.36 -7.17 2.36
CA LEU A 87 0.06 -6.55 2.26
C LEU A 87 -0.04 -5.60 1.07
N LEU A 88 1.01 -4.83 0.78
CA LEU A 88 1.08 -4.00 -0.41
C LEU A 88 1.04 -4.81 -1.70
N THR A 89 1.80 -5.90 -1.76
CA THR A 89 1.80 -6.80 -2.92
C THR A 89 0.41 -7.40 -3.13
N ALA A 90 -0.26 -7.84 -2.06
CA ALA A 90 -1.62 -8.36 -2.13
C ALA A 90 -2.62 -7.31 -2.62
N ILE A 91 -2.51 -6.06 -2.18
CA ILE A 91 -3.34 -4.96 -2.65
C ILE A 91 -3.08 -4.70 -4.14
N LEU A 92 -1.83 -4.58 -4.56
CA LEU A 92 -1.47 -4.36 -5.97
C LEU A 92 -1.96 -5.49 -6.87
N ASN A 93 -1.77 -6.74 -6.46
CA ASN A 93 -2.28 -7.90 -7.18
C ASN A 93 -3.80 -7.88 -7.31
N CYS A 94 -4.50 -7.51 -6.24
CA CYS A 94 -5.96 -7.35 -6.26
C CYS A 94 -6.39 -6.28 -7.27
N PHE A 95 -5.72 -5.13 -7.30
CA PHE A 95 -6.00 -4.08 -8.27
C PHE A 95 -5.77 -4.53 -9.71
N LEU A 96 -4.66 -5.19 -9.98
CA LEU A 96 -4.36 -5.73 -11.31
C LEU A 96 -5.42 -6.75 -11.76
N VAL A 97 -5.82 -7.66 -10.86
CA VAL A 97 -6.86 -8.65 -11.15
C VAL A 97 -8.19 -7.97 -11.50
N ILE A 98 -8.60 -6.99 -10.70
CA ILE A 98 -9.85 -6.25 -10.95
C ILE A 98 -9.78 -5.53 -12.29
N LEU A 99 -8.71 -4.78 -12.57
CA LEU A 99 -8.54 -4.05 -13.81
C LEU A 99 -8.57 -4.96 -15.03
N LEU A 100 -7.84 -6.07 -14.98
CA LEU A 100 -7.80 -7.04 -16.08
C LEU A 100 -9.17 -7.72 -16.29
N CYS A 101 -9.82 -8.15 -15.21
CA CYS A 101 -11.14 -8.79 -15.30
C CYS A 101 -12.20 -7.82 -15.82
N GLU A 102 -12.22 -6.57 -15.36
CA GLU A 102 -13.16 -5.56 -15.85
C GLU A 102 -12.93 -5.19 -17.31
N GLU A 103 -11.66 -5.11 -17.74
CA GLU A 103 -11.32 -4.86 -19.14
C GLU A 103 -11.80 -6.03 -20.04
N ILE A 104 -11.56 -7.27 -19.63
CA ILE A 104 -12.01 -8.45 -20.37
C ILE A 104 -13.54 -8.49 -20.46
N LEU A 105 -14.23 -8.27 -19.34
CA LEU A 105 -15.70 -8.28 -19.29
C LEU A 105 -16.32 -7.16 -20.14
N ALA A 106 -15.69 -5.98 -20.15
CA ALA A 106 -16.12 -4.86 -20.99
C ALA A 106 -15.93 -5.15 -22.49
N ARG A 107 -14.81 -5.76 -22.89
CA ARG A 107 -14.57 -6.19 -24.29
C ARG A 107 -15.54 -7.27 -24.75
N LEU A 108 -15.91 -8.18 -23.84
CA LEU A 108 -16.91 -9.21 -24.11
C LEU A 108 -18.36 -8.68 -24.06
N LYS A 109 -18.55 -7.39 -23.79
CA LYS A 109 -19.87 -6.73 -23.64
C LYS A 109 -20.76 -7.37 -22.57
N LEU A 110 -20.17 -8.11 -21.63
CA LEU A 110 -20.90 -8.79 -20.55
C LEU A 110 -21.22 -7.85 -19.39
N LYS A 111 -20.49 -6.77 -19.24
CA LYS A 111 -20.70 -5.74 -18.20
C LYS A 111 -20.16 -4.40 -18.62
N ASN A 112 -20.85 -3.32 -18.20
CA ASN A 112 -20.29 -1.97 -18.30
C ASN A 112 -19.12 -1.81 -17.32
N ARG A 113 -18.08 -1.10 -17.75
CA ARG A 113 -16.86 -0.84 -16.98
C ARG A 113 -17.21 -0.08 -15.70
N GLU A 114 -17.18 -0.75 -14.56
CA GLU A 114 -17.30 -0.11 -13.26
C GLU A 114 -15.90 0.32 -12.80
N ILE A 115 -15.53 1.56 -13.01
CA ILE A 115 -14.30 2.13 -12.45
C ILE A 115 -14.54 2.40 -10.96
N ILE A 116 -14.49 1.34 -10.15
CA ILE A 116 -14.79 1.37 -8.72
C ILE A 116 -13.79 2.27 -7.97
N LEU A 117 -12.55 2.29 -8.43
CA LEU A 117 -11.42 2.91 -7.74
C LEU A 117 -11.41 4.45 -7.77
N PHE A 118 -12.06 5.08 -8.74
CA PHE A 118 -11.97 6.52 -8.93
C PHE A 118 -13.07 7.35 -8.23
N LYS A 119 -13.88 6.74 -7.35
CA LYS A 119 -14.98 7.44 -6.67
C LYS A 119 -14.95 7.38 -5.14
N MET A 120 -13.90 6.82 -4.54
CA MET A 120 -13.81 6.71 -3.08
C MET A 120 -13.14 7.94 -2.49
N ASN A 121 -13.93 8.95 -2.14
CA ASN A 121 -13.41 10.07 -1.35
C ASN A 121 -13.14 9.62 0.10
N MET A 122 -11.91 9.87 0.57
CA MET A 122 -11.53 9.54 1.94
C MET A 122 -12.12 10.53 2.93
N THR A 123 -12.65 10.00 4.03
CA THR A 123 -13.19 10.82 5.13
C THR A 123 -12.07 11.37 6.01
N LYS A 124 -12.36 12.42 6.77
CA LYS A 124 -11.40 13.01 7.73
C LYS A 124 -10.87 12.01 8.76
N VAL A 125 -11.63 10.95 9.03
CA VAL A 125 -11.22 9.88 9.97
C VAL A 125 -9.92 9.22 9.49
N TRP A 126 -9.77 8.93 8.20
CA TRP A 126 -8.55 8.33 7.65
C TRP A 126 -7.33 9.24 7.81
N ALA A 127 -7.52 10.56 7.63
CA ALA A 127 -6.46 11.54 7.82
C ALA A 127 -6.02 11.62 9.31
N ILE A 128 -6.99 11.57 10.24
CA ILE A 128 -6.70 11.54 11.68
C ILE A 128 -5.96 10.25 12.05
N LEU A 129 -6.42 9.09 11.57
CA LEU A 129 -5.77 7.81 11.81
C LEU A 129 -4.33 7.80 11.28
N TYR A 130 -4.09 8.38 10.10
CA TYR A 130 -2.73 8.53 9.55
C TYR A 130 -1.85 9.37 10.47
N LEU A 131 -2.33 10.51 10.96
CA LEU A 131 -1.56 11.36 11.89
C LEU A 131 -1.26 10.65 13.21
N ILE A 132 -2.25 9.92 13.76
CA ILE A 132 -2.04 9.12 14.97
C ILE A 132 -0.97 8.05 14.73
N ALA A 133 -1.06 7.32 13.62
CA ALA A 133 -0.07 6.30 13.26
C ALA A 133 1.33 6.91 13.04
N PHE A 134 1.41 8.09 12.41
CA PHE A 134 2.68 8.82 12.24
C PHE A 134 3.32 9.17 13.57
N VAL A 135 2.56 9.75 14.49
CA VAL A 135 3.04 10.08 15.85
C VAL A 135 3.43 8.80 16.60
N ALA A 136 2.64 7.73 16.48
CA ALA A 136 2.94 6.44 17.11
C ALA A 136 4.27 5.86 16.60
N VAL A 137 4.56 5.92 15.29
CA VAL A 137 5.85 5.49 14.74
C VAL A 137 6.99 6.33 15.30
N LEU A 138 6.85 7.66 15.35
CA LEU A 138 7.87 8.56 15.89
C LEU A 138 8.17 8.29 17.37
N ILE A 139 7.13 8.10 18.18
CA ILE A 139 7.29 7.80 19.62
C ILE A 139 7.92 6.42 19.75
N TYR A 140 7.35 5.40 19.13
CA TYR A 140 7.77 4.02 19.31
C TYR A 140 9.19 3.77 18.81
N SER A 141 9.63 4.42 17.73
CA SER A 141 11.01 4.30 17.21
C SER A 141 12.09 4.69 18.22
N ASN A 142 11.75 5.56 19.20
CA ASN A 142 12.67 5.97 20.26
C ASN A 142 12.70 5.00 21.46
N PHE A 143 11.68 4.13 21.60
CA PHE A 143 11.54 3.22 22.74
C PHE A 143 11.68 1.74 22.38
N VAL A 144 11.93 1.43 21.10
CA VAL A 144 12.08 0.04 20.66
C VAL A 144 13.32 -0.58 21.32
N ASP A 145 13.07 -1.62 22.09
CA ASP A 145 14.15 -2.49 22.55
C ASP A 145 14.41 -3.56 21.49
N TYR A 146 15.54 -3.42 20.80
CA TYR A 146 15.94 -4.28 19.69
C TYR A 146 16.35 -5.70 20.13
N SER A 147 16.58 -5.91 21.42
CA SER A 147 16.87 -7.23 21.99
C SER A 147 15.59 -8.04 22.29
N ASN A 148 14.43 -7.37 22.35
CA ASN A 148 13.17 -7.98 22.71
C ASN A 148 12.31 -8.25 21.46
N SER A 149 12.10 -9.53 21.14
CA SER A 149 11.29 -9.96 19.99
C SER A 149 9.86 -9.41 20.00
N LEU A 150 9.26 -9.27 21.16
CA LEU A 150 7.90 -8.78 21.33
C LEU A 150 7.81 -7.29 21.01
N SER A 151 8.81 -6.49 21.40
CA SER A 151 8.96 -5.08 21.03
C SER A 151 9.08 -4.90 19.52
N LEU A 152 9.85 -5.75 18.84
CA LEU A 152 9.98 -5.74 17.38
C LEU A 152 8.68 -6.05 16.65
N VAL A 153 7.90 -7.03 17.14
CA VAL A 153 6.60 -7.36 16.57
C VAL A 153 5.64 -6.20 16.68
N PHE A 154 5.55 -5.54 17.83
CA PHE A 154 4.71 -4.34 17.99
C PHE A 154 5.14 -3.21 17.06
N TYR A 155 6.44 -2.94 16.95
CA TYR A 155 6.97 -1.94 16.02
C TYR A 155 6.58 -2.25 14.57
N SER A 156 6.72 -3.52 14.15
CA SER A 156 6.31 -3.98 12.83
C SER A 156 4.83 -3.74 12.54
N ILE A 157 3.95 -4.01 13.51
CA ILE A 157 2.50 -3.76 13.38
C ILE A 157 2.23 -2.26 13.20
N VAL A 158 2.81 -1.41 14.06
CA VAL A 158 2.61 0.05 14.01
C VAL A 158 3.14 0.62 12.68
N LEU A 159 4.32 0.19 12.24
CA LEU A 159 4.91 0.60 10.98
C LEU A 159 4.06 0.16 9.77
N THR A 160 3.55 -1.07 9.80
CA THR A 160 2.66 -1.59 8.76
C THR A 160 1.37 -0.77 8.65
N LEU A 161 0.73 -0.47 9.77
CA LEU A 161 -0.46 0.38 9.82
C LEU A 161 -0.18 1.78 9.26
N PHE A 162 0.95 2.37 9.65
CA PHE A 162 1.38 3.68 9.13
C PHE A 162 1.53 3.67 7.61
N ILE A 163 2.22 2.66 7.05
CA ILE A 163 2.44 2.54 5.60
C ILE A 163 1.12 2.38 4.86
N ILE A 164 0.20 1.54 5.35
CA ILE A 164 -1.13 1.36 4.75
C ILE A 164 -1.88 2.70 4.70
N LEU A 165 -1.91 3.41 5.82
CA LEU A 165 -2.59 4.70 5.92
C LEU A 165 -1.93 5.77 5.03
N ALA A 166 -0.60 5.75 4.89
CA ALA A 166 0.13 6.60 3.97
C ALA A 166 -0.27 6.32 2.50
N PHE A 167 -0.42 5.06 2.10
CA PHE A 167 -0.92 4.71 0.77
C PHE A 167 -2.35 5.19 0.53
N ILE A 168 -3.22 5.09 1.53
CA ILE A 168 -4.59 5.64 1.45
C ILE A 168 -4.55 7.15 1.23
N MET A 169 -3.65 7.87 1.90
CA MET A 169 -3.50 9.31 1.71
C MET A 169 -2.90 9.66 0.34
N CYS A 170 -1.91 8.90 -0.15
CA CYS A 170 -1.39 9.05 -1.51
C CYS A 170 -2.47 8.82 -2.58
N TYR A 171 -3.32 7.81 -2.39
CA TYR A 171 -4.47 7.58 -3.26
C TYR A 171 -5.39 8.81 -3.32
N GLN A 172 -5.62 9.51 -2.21
CA GLN A 172 -6.41 10.75 -2.18
C GLN A 172 -5.78 11.85 -3.06
N VAL A 173 -4.46 11.99 -3.06
CA VAL A 173 -3.75 12.92 -3.96
C VAL A 173 -4.00 12.56 -5.42
N LEU A 174 -3.85 11.28 -5.77
CA LEU A 174 -4.07 10.79 -7.13
C LEU A 174 -5.52 11.02 -7.59
N LEU A 175 -6.50 10.77 -6.71
CA LEU A 175 -7.91 11.00 -6.99
C LEU A 175 -8.20 12.48 -7.32
N ILE A 176 -7.74 13.38 -6.45
CA ILE A 176 -7.95 14.83 -6.62
C ILE A 176 -7.23 15.34 -7.87
N SER A 177 -6.00 14.89 -8.09
CA SER A 177 -5.22 15.23 -9.28
C SER A 177 -5.87 14.74 -10.57
N SER A 178 -6.47 13.54 -10.56
CA SER A 178 -7.22 13.01 -11.70
C SER A 178 -8.40 13.88 -12.07
N ILE A 179 -9.18 14.32 -11.07
CA ILE A 179 -10.32 15.22 -11.28
C ILE A 179 -9.84 16.56 -11.84
N TYR A 180 -8.83 17.16 -11.22
CA TYR A 180 -8.29 18.46 -11.64
C TYR A 180 -7.72 18.41 -13.06
N CYS A 181 -6.93 17.39 -13.42
CA CYS A 181 -6.37 17.21 -14.74
C CYS A 181 -7.45 16.99 -15.82
N ASN A 182 -8.53 16.29 -15.48
CA ASN A 182 -9.67 16.11 -16.37
C ASN A 182 -10.42 17.44 -16.61
N MET A 183 -10.63 18.26 -15.58
CA MET A 183 -11.24 19.60 -15.71
C MET A 183 -10.42 20.53 -16.62
N GLN A 184 -9.09 20.43 -16.54
CA GLN A 184 -8.14 21.23 -17.34
C GLN A 184 -7.86 20.64 -18.73
N ASN A 185 -8.44 19.51 -19.10
CA ASN A 185 -8.14 18.73 -20.31
C ASN A 185 -6.64 18.37 -20.47
N LYS A 186 -5.88 18.31 -19.37
CA LYS A 186 -4.45 18.05 -19.35
C LYS A 186 -4.14 16.65 -18.81
N LYS A 187 -4.60 15.61 -19.52
CA LYS A 187 -4.42 14.21 -19.08
C LYS A 187 -2.96 13.78 -18.87
N TRP A 188 -2.03 14.35 -19.65
CA TRP A 188 -0.59 14.05 -19.50
C TRP A 188 -0.02 14.50 -18.15
N LEU A 189 -0.54 15.61 -17.59
CA LEU A 189 -0.09 16.12 -16.28
C LEU A 189 -0.39 15.12 -15.16
N TYR A 190 -1.47 14.34 -15.29
CA TYR A 190 -1.77 13.28 -14.32
C TYR A 190 -0.65 12.23 -14.20
N PHE A 191 -0.03 11.83 -15.34
CA PHE A 191 1.09 10.91 -15.32
C PHE A 191 2.29 11.45 -14.55
N ILE A 192 2.61 12.73 -14.75
CA ILE A 192 3.71 13.37 -14.02
C ILE A 192 3.41 13.40 -12.51
N ILE A 193 2.19 13.77 -12.14
CA ILE A 193 1.80 13.80 -10.73
C ILE A 193 1.81 12.38 -10.14
N ALA A 194 1.38 11.36 -10.88
CA ALA A 194 1.42 9.99 -10.42
C ALA A 194 2.86 9.52 -10.16
N ILE A 195 3.79 9.79 -11.08
CA ILE A 195 5.21 9.49 -10.89
C ILE A 195 5.78 10.26 -9.70
N ALA A 196 5.49 11.57 -9.60
CA ALA A 196 5.94 12.38 -8.47
C ALA A 196 5.38 11.89 -7.13
N THR A 197 4.13 11.43 -7.09
CA THR A 197 3.51 10.84 -5.89
C THR A 197 4.24 9.57 -5.44
N LEU A 198 4.70 8.75 -6.38
CA LEU A 198 5.47 7.54 -6.06
C LEU A 198 6.90 7.88 -5.59
N LEU A 199 7.58 8.82 -6.26
CA LEU A 199 8.93 9.22 -5.89
C LEU A 199 8.99 9.96 -4.53
N PHE A 200 8.00 10.80 -4.26
CA PHE A 200 7.92 11.59 -3.03
C PHE A 200 6.79 11.10 -2.13
N PHE A 201 6.69 9.78 -1.96
CA PHE A 201 5.63 9.11 -1.22
C PHE A 201 5.29 9.72 0.16
N PRO A 202 6.26 10.05 1.06
CA PRO A 202 5.94 10.65 2.35
C PRO A 202 5.32 12.04 2.24
N LEU A 203 5.82 12.87 1.31
CA LEU A 203 5.28 14.21 1.06
C LEU A 203 3.87 14.13 0.44
N ALA A 204 3.66 13.19 -0.46
CA ALA A 204 2.35 12.94 -1.05
C ALA A 204 1.32 12.51 0.01
N ALA A 205 1.69 11.66 0.96
CA ALA A 205 0.80 11.28 2.06
C ALA A 205 0.40 12.49 2.92
N ILE A 206 1.33 13.39 3.22
CA ILE A 206 1.03 14.65 3.94
C ILE A 206 0.09 15.54 3.12
N LEU A 207 0.33 15.71 1.83
CA LEU A 207 -0.57 16.47 0.94
C LEU A 207 -1.96 15.85 0.88
N GLY A 208 -2.07 14.53 0.84
CA GLY A 208 -3.34 13.81 0.88
C GLY A 208 -4.13 14.10 2.16
N THR A 209 -3.46 14.16 3.32
CA THR A 209 -4.09 14.55 4.58
C THR A 209 -4.62 15.98 4.53
N VAL A 210 -3.83 16.94 4.03
CA VAL A 210 -4.26 18.34 3.87
C VAL A 210 -5.48 18.45 2.95
N PHE A 211 -5.48 17.74 1.82
CA PHE A 211 -6.61 17.73 0.90
C PHE A 211 -7.88 17.12 1.52
N THR A 212 -7.73 16.09 2.34
CA THR A 212 -8.83 15.45 3.06
C THR A 212 -9.42 16.39 4.11
N PHE A 213 -8.59 17.09 4.89
CA PHE A 213 -9.07 18.08 5.87
C PHE A 213 -9.79 19.26 5.22
N LYS A 214 -9.27 19.77 4.10
CA LYS A 214 -9.89 20.88 3.33
C LYS A 214 -11.14 20.46 2.54
N ASN A 215 -11.51 19.18 2.54
CA ASN A 215 -12.60 18.64 1.70
C ASN A 215 -12.45 19.01 0.22
N THR A 216 -11.23 19.08 -0.28
CA THR A 216 -10.91 19.55 -1.65
C THR A 216 -11.67 18.75 -2.72
N TYR A 217 -11.92 17.47 -2.47
CA TYR A 217 -12.74 16.63 -3.36
C TYR A 217 -14.16 17.20 -3.56
N LYS A 218 -14.85 17.57 -2.47
CA LYS A 218 -16.22 18.11 -2.54
C LYS A 218 -16.25 19.47 -3.26
N THR A 219 -15.26 20.33 -2.97
CA THR A 219 -15.16 21.63 -3.65
C THR A 219 -14.93 21.48 -5.15
N LEU A 220 -14.11 20.54 -5.59
CA LEU A 220 -13.88 20.29 -7.02
C LEU A 220 -15.12 19.68 -7.70
N VAL A 221 -15.78 18.71 -7.06
CA VAL A 221 -16.96 18.07 -7.65
C VAL A 221 -18.16 19.02 -7.74
N ASN A 222 -18.31 19.94 -6.79
CA ASN A 222 -19.40 20.93 -6.83
C ASN A 222 -19.17 22.04 -7.87
N ASN A 223 -17.98 22.16 -8.44
CA ASN A 223 -17.62 23.12 -9.49
C ASN A 223 -17.67 22.50 -10.90
N ILE A 224 -18.09 21.24 -11.01
CA ILE A 224 -18.35 20.53 -12.27
C ILE A 224 -19.85 20.52 -12.56
#